data_7311df29d1d7d036b62a9635c4816cf9
#
_entry.id   7311df29d1d7d036b62a9635c4816cf9
#
_cell.length_a   1.000
_cell.length_b   1.000
_cell.length_c   1.000
_cell.angle_alpha   90.00
_cell.angle_beta   90.00
_cell.angle_gamma   90.00
#
_symmetry.space_group_name_H-M   'P 1'
#
loop_
_entity.id
_entity.type
_entity.pdbx_description
1 polymer ?
#
loop_
_entity_poly.entity_id
_entity_poly.type
_entity_poly.pdbx_seq_one_letter_code
_entity_poly.pdbx_strand_id
1 'polypeptide(L)'
;MTPTRSPRRRTSTVMFAVLLLFIAPILARAALYAMSDDPRSWRDADWSSTGLLPAAADSTPARVIIFTGTAGAWKGIFSVHSWIVLKHANEPRWQRYDVVGWGQPIRLNNWPVDGKWYGNEPIMLADISGPEAEKLIPRIEATVKDYNYSQTGDYRIWPGPNSNSFIAAILRTVPELGLALPPNAVGRDFRYGFYAGRTDSGTGFEINLHGLAGLKLGWVEGVEVNLLGLVAGLDWRHPGLKLPGFGRIGVDLPVTTALAR
;
A
#
# COMPACT_ATOMS: atom_id res chain seq x y z
N MET A 1 46.94 -9.09 5.34
CA MET A 1 46.38 -9.38 4.00
C MET A 1 44.99 -9.97 4.18
N THR A 2 43.96 -9.20 3.88
CA THR A 2 42.56 -9.67 3.91
C THR A 2 42.32 -10.55 2.66
N PRO A 3 41.84 -11.78 2.80
CA PRO A 3 41.61 -12.65 1.65
C PRO A 3 40.48 -12.07 0.78
N THR A 4 40.81 -11.66 -0.43
CA THR A 4 39.84 -11.25 -1.42
C THR A 4 39.02 -12.46 -1.86
N ARG A 5 37.72 -12.50 -1.48
CA ARG A 5 36.79 -13.58 -1.93
C ARG A 5 36.75 -13.61 -3.46
N SER A 6 36.86 -14.81 -4.03
CA SER A 6 36.79 -14.99 -5.49
C SER A 6 35.46 -14.48 -6.07
N PRO A 7 35.42 -13.93 -7.31
CA PRO A 7 34.23 -13.40 -7.92
C PRO A 7 33.07 -14.43 -7.97
N ARG A 8 33.35 -15.71 -8.19
CA ARG A 8 32.37 -16.81 -8.17
C ARG A 8 31.67 -16.95 -6.81
N ARG A 9 32.39 -16.80 -5.69
CA ARG A 9 31.81 -16.88 -4.33
C ARG A 9 30.92 -15.66 -4.06
N ARG A 10 31.26 -14.47 -4.56
CA ARG A 10 30.43 -13.27 -4.41
C ARG A 10 29.11 -13.42 -5.18
N THR A 11 29.15 -13.88 -6.43
CA THR A 11 27.96 -14.11 -7.23
C THR A 11 27.02 -15.13 -6.58
N SER A 12 27.56 -16.25 -6.08
CA SER A 12 26.76 -17.28 -5.38
C SER A 12 26.11 -16.72 -4.11
N THR A 13 26.81 -15.89 -3.34
CA THR A 13 26.25 -15.26 -2.12
C THR A 13 25.12 -14.29 -2.44
N VAL A 14 25.27 -13.46 -3.47
CA VAL A 14 24.20 -12.52 -3.91
C VAL A 14 22.98 -13.29 -4.41
N MET A 15 23.18 -14.30 -5.26
CA MET A 15 22.06 -15.14 -5.74
C MET A 15 21.33 -15.82 -4.57
N PHE A 16 22.05 -16.33 -3.58
CA PHE A 16 21.43 -16.93 -2.41
C PHE A 16 20.65 -15.92 -1.56
N ALA A 17 21.17 -14.71 -1.38
CA ALA A 17 20.46 -13.65 -0.68
C ALA A 17 19.18 -13.23 -1.42
N VAL A 18 19.23 -13.09 -2.75
CA VAL A 18 18.03 -12.81 -3.57
C VAL A 18 17.01 -13.94 -3.44
N LEU A 19 17.44 -15.19 -3.52
CA LEU A 19 16.56 -16.34 -3.34
C LEU A 19 15.86 -16.31 -1.98
N LEU A 20 16.62 -16.12 -0.91
CA LEU A 20 16.05 -16.11 0.45
C LEU A 20 15.13 -14.92 0.70
N LEU A 21 15.51 -13.72 0.27
CA LEU A 21 14.80 -12.49 0.62
C LEU A 21 13.60 -12.22 -0.29
N PHE A 22 13.62 -12.66 -1.55
CA PHE A 22 12.59 -12.32 -2.53
C PHE A 22 11.77 -13.53 -2.99
N ILE A 23 12.38 -14.66 -3.22
CA ILE A 23 11.70 -15.83 -3.80
C ILE A 23 11.09 -16.72 -2.71
N ALA A 24 11.85 -17.05 -1.66
CA ALA A 24 11.37 -17.95 -0.61
C ALA A 24 10.10 -17.43 0.09
N PRO A 25 9.97 -16.12 0.44
CA PRO A 25 8.73 -15.59 1.00
C PRO A 25 7.53 -15.74 0.04
N ILE A 26 7.72 -15.49 -1.24
CA ILE A 26 6.66 -15.64 -2.24
C ILE A 26 6.23 -17.12 -2.37
N LEU A 27 7.18 -18.06 -2.40
CA LEU A 27 6.85 -19.48 -2.43
C LEU A 27 6.08 -19.91 -1.17
N ALA A 28 6.50 -19.41 0.00
CA ALA A 28 5.78 -19.67 1.26
C ALA A 28 4.35 -19.11 1.21
N ARG A 29 4.16 -17.86 0.72
CA ARG A 29 2.82 -17.28 0.54
C ARG A 29 1.97 -18.05 -0.46
N ALA A 30 2.58 -18.51 -1.56
CA ALA A 30 1.89 -19.33 -2.55
C ALA A 30 1.43 -20.67 -1.95
N ALA A 31 2.25 -21.32 -1.14
CA ALA A 31 1.90 -22.54 -0.43
C ALA A 31 0.75 -22.30 0.56
N LEU A 32 0.82 -21.25 1.37
CA LEU A 32 -0.25 -20.87 2.30
C LEU A 32 -1.56 -20.58 1.54
N TYR A 33 -1.50 -19.82 0.44
CA TYR A 33 -2.66 -19.57 -0.40
C TYR A 33 -3.24 -20.86 -1.01
N ALA A 34 -2.41 -21.79 -1.45
CA ALA A 34 -2.88 -23.06 -1.98
C ALA A 34 -3.63 -23.90 -0.92
N MET A 35 -3.26 -23.76 0.35
CA MET A 35 -3.85 -24.46 1.50
C MET A 35 -5.02 -23.69 2.14
N SER A 36 -5.28 -22.43 1.74
CA SER A 36 -6.35 -21.61 2.30
C SER A 36 -7.68 -21.85 1.58
N ASP A 37 -8.77 -21.55 2.30
CA ASP A 37 -10.14 -21.50 1.77
C ASP A 37 -10.48 -20.11 1.16
N ASP A 38 -9.48 -19.26 0.92
CA ASP A 38 -9.67 -17.93 0.34
C ASP A 38 -10.45 -18.00 -0.99
N PRO A 39 -11.41 -17.09 -1.23
CA PRO A 39 -12.18 -17.07 -2.46
C PRO A 39 -11.29 -16.97 -3.70
N ARG A 40 -11.48 -17.90 -4.63
CA ARG A 40 -10.73 -17.94 -5.91
C ARG A 40 -11.34 -17.01 -6.96
N SER A 41 -12.60 -16.61 -6.76
CA SER A 41 -13.37 -15.73 -7.65
C SER A 41 -13.97 -14.57 -6.86
N TRP A 42 -14.13 -13.43 -7.52
CA TRP A 42 -14.84 -12.28 -6.97
C TRP A 42 -16.32 -12.54 -6.68
N ARG A 43 -16.91 -13.55 -7.35
CA ARG A 43 -18.33 -13.93 -7.18
C ARG A 43 -18.57 -14.68 -5.88
N ASP A 44 -17.56 -15.40 -5.40
CA ASP A 44 -17.65 -16.22 -4.19
C ASP A 44 -17.14 -15.45 -2.95
N ALA A 45 -16.65 -14.23 -3.16
CA ALA A 45 -16.06 -13.44 -2.11
C ALA A 45 -17.12 -12.68 -1.29
N ASP A 46 -16.89 -12.59 0.01
CA ASP A 46 -17.64 -11.72 0.92
C ASP A 46 -17.14 -10.28 0.77
N TRP A 47 -18.06 -9.36 0.50
CA TRP A 47 -17.83 -7.93 0.34
C TRP A 47 -18.54 -7.11 1.42
N SER A 48 -19.09 -7.75 2.44
CA SER A 48 -19.86 -7.10 3.50
C SER A 48 -19.03 -6.09 4.29
N SER A 49 -19.72 -5.13 4.89
CA SER A 49 -19.14 -4.23 5.90
C SER A 49 -18.67 -5.05 7.11
N THR A 50 -17.57 -4.63 7.70
CA THR A 50 -17.04 -5.20 8.94
C THR A 50 -17.56 -4.49 10.20
N GLY A 51 -18.27 -3.36 10.04
CA GLY A 51 -18.76 -2.54 11.16
C GLY A 51 -17.64 -1.77 11.88
N LEU A 52 -16.46 -1.62 11.27
CA LEU A 52 -15.36 -0.84 11.83
C LEU A 52 -15.68 0.66 11.91
N LEU A 53 -16.50 1.15 11.00
CA LEU A 53 -16.90 2.56 10.97
C LEU A 53 -18.37 2.72 11.37
N PRO A 54 -18.70 3.74 12.18
CA PRO A 54 -20.08 4.06 12.50
C PRO A 54 -20.83 4.53 11.24
N ALA A 55 -22.16 4.60 11.32
CA ALA A 55 -22.94 5.28 10.30
C ALA A 55 -22.44 6.73 10.16
N ALA A 56 -22.35 7.25 8.92
CA ALA A 56 -21.78 8.58 8.69
C ALA A 56 -22.56 9.69 9.42
N ALA A 57 -23.90 9.52 9.54
CA ALA A 57 -24.75 10.45 10.25
C ALA A 57 -24.46 10.54 11.77
N ASP A 58 -23.91 9.48 12.34
CA ASP A 58 -23.57 9.40 13.78
C ASP A 58 -22.19 9.97 14.10
N SER A 59 -21.44 10.40 13.07
CA SER A 59 -20.10 10.95 13.21
C SER A 59 -20.07 12.40 12.71
N THR A 60 -19.88 13.36 13.61
CA THR A 60 -19.84 14.79 13.25
C THR A 60 -18.49 15.26 12.69
N PRO A 61 -17.32 14.82 13.18
CA PRO A 61 -16.05 15.34 12.69
C PRO A 61 -15.74 14.90 11.26
N ALA A 62 -14.94 15.72 10.56
CA ALA A 62 -14.30 15.29 9.32
C ALA A 62 -13.37 14.12 9.59
N ARG A 63 -13.21 13.21 8.62
CA ARG A 63 -12.30 12.07 8.74
C ARG A 63 -11.63 11.72 7.42
N VAL A 64 -10.37 11.30 7.52
CA VAL A 64 -9.57 10.72 6.44
C VAL A 64 -9.05 9.37 6.92
N ILE A 65 -9.47 8.29 6.26
CA ILE A 65 -9.13 6.93 6.66
C ILE A 65 -8.50 6.22 5.47
N ILE A 66 -7.40 5.52 5.70
CA ILE A 66 -6.73 4.70 4.68
C ILE A 66 -6.77 3.25 5.13
N PHE A 67 -7.28 2.41 4.25
CA PHE A 67 -7.36 0.97 4.44
C PHE A 67 -6.51 0.21 3.44
N THR A 68 -6.19 -1.02 3.82
CA THR A 68 -5.64 -2.03 2.92
C THR A 68 -6.25 -3.40 3.24
N GLY A 69 -6.35 -4.27 2.25
CA GLY A 69 -6.80 -5.64 2.40
C GLY A 69 -6.08 -6.56 1.42
N THR A 70 -5.95 -7.84 1.73
CA THR A 70 -5.30 -8.80 0.83
C THR A 70 -5.95 -8.76 -0.55
N ALA A 71 -5.16 -8.63 -1.61
CA ALA A 71 -5.67 -8.60 -2.97
C ALA A 71 -6.35 -9.92 -3.35
N GLY A 72 -7.39 -9.84 -4.19
CA GLY A 72 -8.22 -11.00 -4.51
C GLY A 72 -7.52 -12.08 -5.33
N ALA A 73 -7.92 -13.31 -5.09
CA ALA A 73 -7.43 -14.51 -5.75
C ALA A 73 -5.89 -14.62 -5.66
N TRP A 74 -5.24 -15.20 -6.66
CA TRP A 74 -3.79 -15.39 -6.68
C TRP A 74 -2.96 -14.12 -6.47
N LYS A 75 -3.55 -12.94 -6.71
CA LYS A 75 -2.87 -11.65 -6.49
C LYS A 75 -2.54 -11.40 -5.01
N GLY A 76 -3.33 -12.01 -4.09
CA GLY A 76 -3.09 -11.96 -2.65
C GLY A 76 -1.80 -12.67 -2.20
N ILE A 77 -1.18 -13.50 -3.07
CA ILE A 77 0.16 -14.05 -2.82
C ILE A 77 1.21 -12.93 -2.76
N PHE A 78 1.02 -11.89 -3.59
CA PHE A 78 2.01 -10.84 -3.81
C PHE A 78 1.62 -9.52 -3.15
N SER A 79 0.31 -9.20 -3.13
CA SER A 79 -0.13 -7.83 -2.94
C SER A 79 -1.38 -7.68 -2.07
N VAL A 80 -1.53 -6.47 -1.59
CA VAL A 80 -2.76 -5.94 -1.01
C VAL A 80 -3.42 -4.97 -2.00
N HIS A 81 -4.71 -4.68 -1.77
CA HIS A 81 -5.48 -3.60 -2.37
C HIS A 81 -5.63 -2.49 -1.34
N SER A 82 -5.42 -1.23 -1.73
CA SER A 82 -5.57 -0.08 -0.84
C SER A 82 -6.68 0.85 -1.34
N TRP A 83 -7.39 1.48 -0.39
CA TRP A 83 -8.41 2.48 -0.66
C TRP A 83 -8.42 3.58 0.40
N ILE A 84 -9.10 4.68 0.09
CA ILE A 84 -9.25 5.81 0.99
C ILE A 84 -10.73 6.11 1.23
N VAL A 85 -11.06 6.48 2.45
CA VAL A 85 -12.39 6.90 2.86
C VAL A 85 -12.31 8.32 3.42
N LEU A 86 -13.15 9.19 2.90
CA LEU A 86 -13.25 10.59 3.31
C LEU A 86 -14.64 10.87 3.88
N LYS A 87 -14.70 11.82 4.79
CA LYS A 87 -15.95 12.41 5.27
C LYS A 87 -15.69 13.84 5.68
N HIS A 88 -16.45 14.79 5.11
CA HIS A 88 -16.47 16.17 5.59
C HIS A 88 -17.20 16.28 6.94
N ALA A 89 -16.91 17.33 7.68
CA ALA A 89 -17.62 17.60 8.93
C ALA A 89 -19.13 17.74 8.68
N ASN A 90 -19.92 17.13 9.54
CA ASN A 90 -21.40 17.13 9.46
C ASN A 90 -22.00 16.52 8.18
N GLU A 91 -21.19 15.97 7.28
CA GLU A 91 -21.69 15.28 6.09
C GLU A 91 -22.29 13.93 6.49
N PRO A 92 -23.53 13.60 6.04
CA PRO A 92 -24.20 12.34 6.40
C PRO A 92 -23.72 11.13 5.58
N ARG A 93 -22.67 11.27 4.78
CA ARG A 93 -22.20 10.24 3.87
C ARG A 93 -20.68 10.11 3.92
N TRP A 94 -20.23 8.86 3.89
CA TRP A 94 -18.84 8.52 3.61
C TRP A 94 -18.58 8.54 2.10
N GLN A 95 -17.37 8.84 1.70
CA GLN A 95 -16.88 8.78 0.34
C GLN A 95 -15.69 7.80 0.31
N ARG A 96 -15.90 6.62 -0.28
CA ARG A 96 -14.85 5.64 -0.49
C ARG A 96 -14.36 5.71 -1.92
N TYR A 97 -13.06 5.91 -2.10
CA TYR A 97 -12.40 5.89 -3.39
C TYR A 97 -11.51 4.66 -3.53
N ASP A 98 -11.77 3.87 -4.57
CA ASP A 98 -10.97 2.72 -5.00
C ASP A 98 -10.48 2.94 -6.43
N VAL A 99 -9.38 2.27 -6.80
CA VAL A 99 -8.94 2.15 -8.19
C VAL A 99 -8.89 0.70 -8.60
N VAL A 100 -9.57 0.35 -9.67
CA VAL A 100 -9.73 -1.03 -10.17
C VAL A 100 -9.42 -1.16 -11.65
N GLY A 101 -9.15 -2.37 -12.11
CA GLY A 101 -8.69 -2.65 -13.47
C GLY A 101 -9.78 -2.89 -14.52
N TRP A 102 -11.03 -2.52 -14.25
CA TRP A 102 -12.13 -2.69 -15.22
C TRP A 102 -13.04 -1.46 -15.25
N GLY A 103 -13.51 -1.12 -16.44
CA GLY A 103 -14.28 0.11 -16.68
C GLY A 103 -13.48 1.37 -16.32
N GLN A 104 -14.15 2.40 -15.82
CA GLN A 104 -13.46 3.57 -15.29
C GLN A 104 -12.68 3.18 -14.05
N PRO A 105 -11.36 3.45 -13.97
CA PRO A 105 -10.54 2.98 -12.86
C PRO A 105 -10.99 3.49 -11.50
N ILE A 106 -11.23 4.80 -11.36
CA ILE A 106 -11.63 5.40 -10.09
C ILE A 106 -13.10 5.06 -9.81
N ARG A 107 -13.36 4.48 -8.64
CA ARG A 107 -14.69 4.13 -8.14
C ARG A 107 -15.02 4.94 -6.90
N LEU A 108 -16.22 5.49 -6.86
CA LEU A 108 -16.77 6.15 -5.69
C LEU A 108 -17.92 5.32 -5.12
N ASN A 109 -17.79 4.89 -3.86
CA ASN A 109 -18.80 4.16 -3.10
C ASN A 109 -19.34 2.87 -3.77
N ASN A 110 -18.49 2.14 -4.49
CA ASN A 110 -18.89 0.87 -5.10
C ASN A 110 -18.92 -0.31 -4.10
N TRP A 111 -18.32 -0.13 -2.93
CA TRP A 111 -18.26 -1.11 -1.84
C TRP A 111 -18.54 -0.41 -0.51
N PRO A 112 -18.97 -1.16 0.55
CA PRO A 112 -19.04 -0.60 1.90
C PRO A 112 -17.71 0.02 2.29
N VAL A 113 -17.74 1.13 3.01
CA VAL A 113 -16.54 1.95 3.31
C VAL A 113 -15.45 1.17 4.06
N ASP A 114 -15.87 0.28 4.95
CA ASP A 114 -15.06 -0.64 5.73
C ASP A 114 -15.25 -2.10 5.29
N GLY A 115 -15.72 -2.30 4.05
CA GLY A 115 -16.03 -3.61 3.53
C GLY A 115 -14.81 -4.51 3.38
N LYS A 116 -15.01 -5.78 3.58
CA LYS A 116 -14.04 -6.82 3.27
C LYS A 116 -13.58 -6.70 1.82
N TRP A 117 -12.35 -7.06 1.55
CA TRP A 117 -11.83 -7.15 0.20
C TRP A 117 -11.53 -8.61 -0.15
N TYR A 118 -12.34 -9.20 -1.02
CA TYR A 118 -12.27 -10.64 -1.30
C TYR A 118 -12.37 -11.52 -0.05
N GLY A 119 -13.27 -11.20 0.89
CA GLY A 119 -13.43 -11.93 2.15
C GLY A 119 -12.39 -11.58 3.21
N ASN A 120 -11.34 -10.84 2.88
CA ASN A 120 -10.31 -10.45 3.82
C ASN A 120 -10.72 -9.20 4.60
N GLU A 121 -10.51 -9.22 5.90
CA GLU A 121 -10.72 -8.07 6.78
C GLU A 121 -9.82 -6.89 6.37
N PRO A 122 -10.36 -5.66 6.35
CA PRO A 122 -9.55 -4.47 6.10
C PRO A 122 -8.63 -4.16 7.27
N ILE A 123 -7.42 -3.74 6.96
CA ILE A 123 -6.45 -3.22 7.92
C ILE A 123 -6.46 -1.70 7.79
N MET A 124 -6.77 -1.01 8.88
CA MET A 124 -6.74 0.45 8.95
C MET A 124 -5.29 0.92 9.14
N LEU A 125 -4.79 1.72 8.21
CA LEU A 125 -3.43 2.27 8.26
C LEU A 125 -3.41 3.68 8.88
N ALA A 126 -4.43 4.49 8.61
CA ALA A 126 -4.59 5.83 9.16
C ALA A 126 -6.06 6.13 9.42
N ASP A 127 -6.31 6.96 10.43
CA ASP A 127 -7.62 7.50 10.81
C ASP A 127 -7.41 8.91 11.41
N ILE A 128 -7.37 9.91 10.54
CA ILE A 128 -7.24 11.32 10.94
C ILE A 128 -8.63 11.91 11.09
N SER A 129 -8.86 12.64 12.17
CA SER A 129 -10.18 13.19 12.54
C SER A 129 -10.13 14.68 12.84
N GLY A 130 -11.26 15.36 12.65
CA GLY A 130 -11.49 16.75 13.03
C GLY A 130 -10.74 17.75 12.14
N PRO A 131 -10.23 18.88 12.72
CA PRO A 131 -9.63 19.96 11.94
C PRO A 131 -8.42 19.56 11.11
N GLU A 132 -7.67 18.53 11.51
CA GLU A 132 -6.56 18.01 10.73
C GLU A 132 -7.08 17.34 9.46
N ALA A 133 -8.13 16.51 9.56
CA ALA A 133 -8.78 15.90 8.40
C ALA A 133 -9.34 16.96 7.44
N GLU A 134 -9.99 18.01 7.95
CA GLU A 134 -10.53 19.12 7.14
C GLU A 134 -9.46 19.80 6.27
N LYS A 135 -8.23 19.91 6.77
CA LYS A 135 -7.11 20.49 6.01
C LYS A 135 -6.61 19.57 4.90
N LEU A 136 -6.71 18.25 5.12
CA LEU A 136 -6.23 17.24 4.16
C LEU A 136 -7.23 16.98 3.04
N ILE A 137 -8.54 16.94 3.34
CA ILE A 137 -9.58 16.52 2.40
C ILE A 137 -9.53 17.29 1.07
N PRO A 138 -9.48 18.63 1.02
CA PRO A 138 -9.46 19.35 -0.26
C PRO A 138 -8.25 18.99 -1.14
N ARG A 139 -7.09 18.73 -0.53
CA ARG A 139 -5.87 18.34 -1.26
C ARG A 139 -5.98 16.92 -1.78
N ILE A 140 -6.58 16.02 -0.99
CA ILE A 140 -6.84 14.64 -1.40
C ILE A 140 -7.85 14.62 -2.56
N GLU A 141 -8.97 15.33 -2.45
CA GLU A 141 -9.99 15.43 -3.50
C GLU A 141 -9.41 16.01 -4.80
N ALA A 142 -8.58 17.04 -4.70
CA ALA A 142 -7.86 17.57 -5.86
C ALA A 142 -6.96 16.50 -6.51
N THR A 143 -6.24 15.72 -5.70
CA THR A 143 -5.40 14.62 -6.21
C THR A 143 -6.23 13.53 -6.87
N VAL A 144 -7.39 13.18 -6.30
CA VAL A 144 -8.32 12.20 -6.90
C VAL A 144 -8.83 12.70 -8.24
N LYS A 145 -9.24 13.98 -8.31
CA LYS A 145 -9.76 14.62 -9.53
C LYS A 145 -8.69 14.68 -10.64
N ASP A 146 -7.48 15.02 -10.28
CA ASP A 146 -6.38 15.26 -11.21
C ASP A 146 -5.50 14.02 -11.42
N TYR A 147 -5.95 12.83 -10.98
CA TYR A 147 -5.19 11.60 -11.10
C TYR A 147 -4.96 11.21 -12.56
N ASN A 148 -3.70 11.19 -12.99
CA ASN A 148 -3.29 11.00 -14.38
C ASN A 148 -3.72 9.66 -15.01
N TYR A 149 -4.01 8.64 -14.19
CA TYR A 149 -4.33 7.28 -14.64
C TYR A 149 -5.79 6.95 -14.35
N SER A 150 -6.69 7.85 -14.76
CA SER A 150 -8.13 7.76 -14.49
C SER A 150 -8.95 7.23 -15.67
N GLN A 151 -8.31 6.98 -16.83
CA GLN A 151 -9.02 6.54 -18.04
C GLN A 151 -9.08 5.01 -18.13
N THR A 152 -10.14 4.53 -18.80
CA THR A 152 -10.26 3.09 -19.11
C THR A 152 -9.03 2.59 -19.84
N GLY A 153 -8.39 1.55 -19.31
CA GLY A 153 -7.17 0.97 -19.86
C GLY A 153 -5.87 1.48 -19.26
N ASP A 154 -5.90 2.49 -18.39
CA ASP A 154 -4.68 2.96 -17.69
C ASP A 154 -4.17 1.98 -16.65
N TYR A 155 -5.08 1.24 -16.01
CA TYR A 155 -4.74 0.32 -14.93
C TYR A 155 -3.77 -0.77 -15.37
N ARG A 156 -2.71 -0.97 -14.61
CA ARG A 156 -1.75 -2.07 -14.74
C ARG A 156 -1.57 -2.74 -13.39
N ILE A 157 -1.85 -4.05 -13.33
CA ILE A 157 -1.64 -4.82 -12.08
C ILE A 157 -0.20 -4.68 -11.61
N TRP A 158 0.75 -4.72 -12.55
CA TRP A 158 2.18 -4.64 -12.31
C TRP A 158 2.88 -3.92 -13.48
N PRO A 159 3.86 -3.07 -13.23
CA PRO A 159 4.31 -2.56 -11.93
C PRO A 159 3.39 -1.48 -11.33
N GLY A 160 2.33 -1.13 -11.95
CA GLY A 160 1.39 -0.05 -11.77
C GLY A 160 1.20 0.74 -13.07
N PRO A 161 0.33 1.76 -13.08
CA PRO A 161 -0.48 2.28 -11.99
C PRO A 161 -1.64 1.35 -11.60
N ASN A 162 -1.91 1.24 -10.31
CA ASN A 162 -2.98 0.43 -9.72
C ASN A 162 -3.54 1.09 -8.44
N SER A 163 -4.33 0.37 -7.64
CA SER A 163 -4.89 0.91 -6.39
C SER A 163 -3.83 1.42 -5.40
N ASN A 164 -2.71 0.72 -5.30
CA ASN A 164 -1.63 1.11 -4.40
C ASN A 164 -0.86 2.34 -4.94
N SER A 165 -0.69 2.44 -6.27
CA SER A 165 -0.12 3.64 -6.90
C SER A 165 -1.00 4.88 -6.70
N PHE A 166 -2.32 4.69 -6.70
CA PHE A 166 -3.29 5.75 -6.44
C PHE A 166 -3.16 6.28 -5.00
N ILE A 167 -3.15 5.40 -4.01
CA ILE A 167 -2.97 5.83 -2.61
C ILE A 167 -1.58 6.43 -2.39
N ALA A 168 -0.53 5.86 -3.01
CA ALA A 168 0.81 6.46 -2.96
C ALA A 168 0.84 7.87 -3.58
N ALA A 169 0.08 8.13 -4.66
CA ALA A 169 -0.06 9.47 -5.23
C ALA A 169 -0.72 10.44 -4.22
N ILE A 170 -1.73 10.00 -3.50
CA ILE A 170 -2.36 10.79 -2.43
C ILE A 170 -1.35 11.07 -1.31
N LEU A 171 -0.63 10.07 -0.81
CA LEU A 171 0.36 10.25 0.26
C LEU A 171 1.44 11.27 -0.10
N ARG A 172 1.84 11.32 -1.37
CA ARG A 172 2.79 12.34 -1.86
C ARG A 172 2.27 13.77 -1.79
N THR A 173 0.97 13.98 -1.85
CA THR A 173 0.36 15.32 -1.73
C THR A 173 0.07 15.71 -0.28
N VAL A 174 0.03 14.74 0.62
CA VAL A 174 -0.21 14.93 2.06
C VAL A 174 0.86 14.20 2.90
N PRO A 175 2.17 14.50 2.70
CA PRO A 175 3.26 13.78 3.37
C PRO A 175 3.22 13.92 4.90
N GLU A 176 2.54 14.95 5.41
CA GLU A 176 2.30 15.14 6.85
C GLU A 176 1.50 14.00 7.49
N LEU A 177 0.86 13.13 6.72
CA LEU A 177 0.32 11.88 7.25
C LEU A 177 1.41 10.99 7.87
N GLY A 178 2.68 11.16 7.47
CA GLY A 178 3.79 10.38 8.00
C GLY A 178 3.62 8.88 7.82
N LEU A 179 2.95 8.48 6.74
CA LEU A 179 2.55 7.11 6.45
C LEU A 179 3.25 6.58 5.20
N ALA A 180 3.70 5.35 5.26
CA ALA A 180 4.10 4.57 4.09
C ALA A 180 3.16 3.37 3.91
N LEU A 181 2.76 3.06 2.68
CA LEU A 181 2.02 1.84 2.39
C LEU A 181 2.85 0.60 2.72
N PRO A 182 2.21 -0.52 3.09
CA PRO A 182 2.92 -1.73 3.45
C PRO A 182 3.80 -2.25 2.29
N PRO A 183 4.91 -2.94 2.58
CA PRO A 183 5.87 -3.37 1.56
C PRO A 183 5.29 -4.32 0.50
N ASN A 184 4.22 -5.04 0.83
CA ASN A 184 3.47 -5.87 -0.12
C ASN A 184 2.35 -5.11 -0.86
N ALA A 185 2.26 -3.79 -0.76
CA ALA A 185 1.39 -2.99 -1.62
C ALA A 185 2.05 -2.79 -3.00
N VAL A 186 2.09 -3.85 -3.81
CA VAL A 186 2.72 -3.84 -5.13
C VAL A 186 2.14 -2.72 -5.99
N GLY A 187 3.00 -1.90 -6.58
CA GLY A 187 2.63 -0.71 -7.33
C GLY A 187 2.70 0.59 -6.53
N ARG A 188 2.87 0.56 -5.19
CA ARG A 188 3.05 1.78 -4.38
C ARG A 188 4.27 2.61 -4.83
N ASP A 189 5.31 1.93 -5.32
CA ASP A 189 6.54 2.56 -5.79
C ASP A 189 6.46 3.03 -7.25
N PHE A 190 5.32 2.84 -7.91
CA PHE A 190 5.18 3.23 -9.31
C PHE A 190 5.34 4.75 -9.48
N ARG A 191 6.33 5.11 -10.28
CA ARG A 191 6.57 6.46 -10.83
C ARG A 191 7.05 6.27 -12.26
N TYR A 192 6.53 7.07 -13.18
CA TYR A 192 6.96 6.96 -14.58
C TYR A 192 8.45 7.30 -14.73
N GLY A 193 9.19 6.41 -15.36
CA GLY A 193 10.61 6.61 -15.63
C GLY A 193 11.51 6.46 -14.41
N PHE A 194 12.57 7.26 -14.37
CA PHE A 194 13.52 7.31 -13.27
C PHE A 194 13.15 8.45 -12.30
N TYR A 195 13.24 8.17 -11.02
CA TYR A 195 13.05 9.14 -9.95
C TYR A 195 14.16 9.03 -8.92
N ALA A 196 14.65 10.17 -8.47
CA ALA A 196 15.53 10.29 -7.32
C ALA A 196 15.09 11.51 -6.51
N GLY A 197 14.71 11.31 -5.24
CA GLY A 197 14.15 12.39 -4.42
C GLY A 197 13.57 11.90 -3.11
N ARG A 198 12.65 12.67 -2.53
CA ARG A 198 12.02 12.35 -1.26
C ARG A 198 11.10 11.14 -1.38
N THR A 199 11.04 10.34 -0.30
CA THR A 199 10.05 9.28 -0.13
C THR A 199 8.63 9.85 -0.03
N ASP A 200 7.60 8.99 -0.15
CA ASP A 200 6.19 9.40 -0.11
C ASP A 200 5.82 10.07 1.23
N SER A 201 6.41 9.65 2.34
CA SER A 201 6.24 10.28 3.66
C SER A 201 7.03 11.59 3.81
N GLY A 202 7.88 11.93 2.86
CA GLY A 202 8.79 13.09 2.95
C GLY A 202 9.94 12.96 3.94
N THR A 203 10.05 11.82 4.67
CA THR A 203 11.03 11.62 5.75
C THR A 203 12.35 11.00 5.32
N GLY A 204 12.50 10.69 4.04
CA GLY A 204 13.68 10.00 3.51
C GLY A 204 13.96 10.32 2.06
N PHE A 205 14.84 9.50 1.50
CA PHE A 205 15.26 9.58 0.12
C PHE A 205 14.99 8.24 -0.59
N GLU A 206 14.59 8.32 -1.86
CA GLU A 206 14.42 7.14 -2.72
C GLU A 206 15.08 7.32 -4.07
N ILE A 207 15.57 6.21 -4.61
CA ILE A 207 15.92 6.05 -6.02
C ILE A 207 14.99 4.97 -6.56
N ASN A 208 14.34 5.26 -7.68
CA ASN A 208 13.29 4.40 -8.22
C ASN A 208 13.36 4.39 -9.75
N LEU A 209 13.29 3.22 -10.33
CA LEU A 209 13.17 3.00 -11.77
C LEU A 209 11.81 2.37 -12.07
N HIS A 210 10.86 3.21 -12.44
CA HIS A 210 9.52 2.82 -12.93
C HIS A 210 8.74 1.86 -12.00
N GLY A 211 9.03 1.86 -10.69
CA GLY A 211 8.46 0.91 -9.73
C GLY A 211 9.01 -0.51 -9.82
N LEU A 212 9.97 -0.77 -10.71
CA LEU A 212 10.56 -2.08 -10.94
C LEU A 212 11.82 -2.34 -10.14
N ALA A 213 12.60 -1.30 -9.88
CA ALA A 213 13.81 -1.39 -9.07
C ALA A 213 13.95 -0.10 -8.26
N GLY A 214 14.41 -0.22 -7.03
CA GLY A 214 14.57 0.96 -6.19
C GLY A 214 15.20 0.67 -4.85
N LEU A 215 15.60 1.77 -4.21
CA LEU A 215 16.12 1.80 -2.86
C LEU A 215 15.46 2.95 -2.12
N LYS A 216 14.96 2.69 -0.91
CA LYS A 216 14.45 3.72 0.00
C LYS A 216 15.21 3.69 1.31
N LEU A 217 15.47 4.88 1.83
CA LEU A 217 16.06 5.10 3.13
C LEU A 217 15.32 6.27 3.78
N GLY A 218 14.51 6.02 4.79
CA GLY A 218 13.69 7.04 5.42
C GLY A 218 13.34 6.69 6.87
N TRP A 219 12.92 7.70 7.62
CA TRP A 219 12.50 7.47 9.01
C TRP A 219 11.24 6.60 9.08
N VAL A 220 10.27 6.89 8.21
CA VAL A 220 8.99 6.15 8.14
C VAL A 220 9.16 4.86 7.34
N GLU A 221 9.87 4.91 6.23
CA GLU A 221 10.06 3.77 5.35
C GLU A 221 11.07 2.75 5.86
N GLY A 222 11.99 3.15 6.74
CA GLY A 222 13.14 2.32 7.10
C GLY A 222 14.12 2.16 5.93
N VAL A 223 14.65 0.96 5.74
CA VAL A 223 15.45 0.57 4.56
C VAL A 223 14.64 -0.39 3.71
N GLU A 224 14.51 -0.11 2.42
CA GLU A 224 13.80 -0.96 1.48
C GLU A 224 14.57 -1.11 0.18
N VAL A 225 14.62 -2.34 -0.30
CA VAL A 225 15.10 -2.69 -1.64
C VAL A 225 13.90 -3.20 -2.42
N ASN A 226 13.60 -2.56 -3.54
CA ASN A 226 12.59 -2.99 -4.50
C ASN A 226 13.26 -3.73 -5.65
N LEU A 227 12.82 -4.95 -5.91
CA LEU A 227 13.22 -5.76 -7.06
C LEU A 227 11.94 -6.27 -7.74
N LEU A 228 11.68 -5.80 -8.96
CA LEU A 228 10.50 -6.15 -9.76
C LEU A 228 9.17 -5.91 -9.02
N GLY A 229 9.08 -4.81 -8.25
CA GLY A 229 7.88 -4.50 -7.45
C GLY A 229 7.75 -5.28 -6.15
N LEU A 230 8.64 -6.21 -5.88
CA LEU A 230 8.75 -6.93 -4.61
C LEU A 230 9.69 -6.16 -3.68
N VAL A 231 9.29 -5.98 -2.44
CA VAL A 231 10.06 -5.18 -1.47
C VAL A 231 10.53 -6.05 -0.32
N ALA A 232 11.84 -6.02 -0.09
CA ALA A 232 12.47 -6.56 1.12
C ALA A 232 13.18 -5.43 1.88
N GLY A 233 13.23 -5.52 3.22
CA GLY A 233 13.85 -4.47 4.00
C GLY A 233 13.72 -4.60 5.50
N LEU A 234 14.03 -3.50 6.18
CA LEU A 234 14.00 -3.38 7.63
C LEU A 234 13.23 -2.10 8.01
N ASP A 235 12.39 -2.22 9.01
CA ASP A 235 11.81 -1.09 9.70
C ASP A 235 12.56 -0.90 11.03
N TRP A 236 13.14 0.28 11.23
CA TRP A 236 13.85 0.61 12.48
C TRP A 236 13.00 1.40 13.46
N ARG A 237 12.01 2.17 12.96
CA ARG A 237 11.10 2.94 13.80
C ARG A 237 10.24 2.02 14.66
N HIS A 238 9.74 0.97 14.05
CA HIS A 238 9.02 -0.13 14.70
C HIS A 238 9.71 -1.43 14.27
N PRO A 239 10.63 -1.97 15.07
CA PRO A 239 11.48 -3.07 14.61
C PRO A 239 10.74 -4.20 13.91
N GLY A 240 11.10 -4.45 12.65
CA GLY A 240 10.43 -5.45 11.83
C GLY A 240 11.13 -5.71 10.51
N LEU A 241 10.88 -6.91 9.98
CA LEU A 241 11.32 -7.33 8.66
C LEU A 241 10.24 -7.01 7.63
N LYS A 242 10.66 -6.58 6.45
CA LYS A 242 9.80 -6.38 5.28
C LYS A 242 10.08 -7.49 4.29
N LEU A 243 9.06 -8.28 3.98
CA LEU A 243 9.18 -9.45 3.12
C LEU A 243 8.13 -9.43 2.01
N PRO A 244 8.52 -9.76 0.76
CA PRO A 244 7.59 -9.89 -0.35
C PRO A 244 6.41 -10.80 -0.01
N GLY A 245 5.21 -10.39 -0.39
CA GLY A 245 3.97 -11.13 -0.14
C GLY A 245 3.46 -11.10 1.29
N PHE A 246 4.33 -11.14 2.28
CA PHE A 246 3.95 -11.07 3.70
C PHE A 246 3.72 -9.66 4.19
N GLY A 247 4.34 -8.68 3.56
CA GLY A 247 4.35 -7.33 4.09
C GLY A 247 5.39 -7.15 5.19
N ARG A 248 5.00 -6.54 6.31
CA ARG A 248 5.88 -6.30 7.44
C ARG A 248 5.57 -7.29 8.57
N ILE A 249 6.62 -7.89 9.14
CA ILE A 249 6.57 -8.81 10.28
C ILE A 249 7.44 -8.22 11.39
N GLY A 250 6.88 -8.00 12.55
CA GLY A 250 7.59 -7.41 13.71
C GLY A 250 6.63 -6.79 14.70
N VAL A 251 7.08 -5.79 15.43
CA VAL A 251 6.25 -5.04 16.38
C VAL A 251 5.09 -4.37 15.63
N ASP A 252 3.86 -4.48 16.14
CA ASP A 252 2.68 -3.94 15.50
C ASP A 252 2.80 -2.43 15.24
N LEU A 253 2.34 -2.00 14.07
CA LEU A 253 2.25 -0.59 13.75
C LEU A 253 0.96 -0.02 14.34
N PRO A 254 1.03 1.07 15.10
CA PRO A 254 -0.19 1.77 15.48
C PRO A 254 -0.87 2.36 14.25
N VAL A 255 -2.18 2.46 14.28
CA VAL A 255 -2.93 3.27 13.31
C VAL A 255 -2.47 4.72 13.43
N THR A 256 -2.16 5.36 12.30
CA THR A 256 -1.80 6.77 12.29
C THR A 256 -3.04 7.61 12.59
N THR A 257 -3.07 8.25 13.75
CA THR A 257 -4.23 9.07 14.23
C THR A 257 -3.93 10.56 14.32
N ALA A 258 -2.70 10.97 14.03
CA ALA A 258 -2.27 12.37 14.04
C ALA A 258 -1.25 12.62 12.92
N LEU A 259 -1.16 13.89 12.50
CA LEU A 259 -0.18 14.31 11.50
C LEU A 259 1.23 14.26 12.09
N ALA A 260 2.22 13.95 11.25
CA ALA A 260 3.62 14.09 11.60
C ALA A 260 3.96 15.58 11.79
N ARG A 261 4.69 15.88 12.87
CA ARG A 261 5.16 17.24 13.18
C ARG A 261 6.48 17.54 12.49
#